data_854463eed2971a7446e00d72a9850fac
#
_entry.id   854463eed2971a7446e00d72a9850fac
#
_cell.length_a   1.000
_cell.length_b   1.000
_cell.length_c   1.000
_cell.angle_alpha   90.00
_cell.angle_beta   90.00
_cell.angle_gamma   90.00
#
_symmetry.space_group_name_H-M   'P 1'
#
loop_
_entity.id
_entity.type
_entity.pdbx_description
1 polymer ?
#
loop_
_entity_poly.entity_id
_entity_poly.type
_entity_poly.pdbx_seq_one_letter_code
_entity_poly.pdbx_strand_id
1 'polypeptide(L)'
;MDHSKSDFTQGSILKKLSLFMIPVLGALILQAAYGAVDLLVVGRFGTTAGLSAVSTGSQVLNLITFVVTQFAMGIIVLIARYIGEKKMNSIGALIGGATVVFAIISAIIFVVMITLASPISTLMQAPKEALGLTATYVRICGAGIFFIVAYNLLSAIFRGLGDSKSPLLFVAVACVINIIGDLVLVAGLHLDAAGAAMATVFAQAISVVFALMLLFKRKLSFKITKHDFKINSHCVRALKIGLPLALQECLTQISFLALCAFINRLGLEASSGYGVACKIVNFAMLVPSSLMQSMASFVAQNVGAGDEKRAKHAMFTGMGIGLIIGVVVFILVLFKGDLLTSIFTTEKAVILQGYAYLKGFALETIVTAILFSMVGYFNGHYQTVWVMVQGLIQTLLVRLPLSYYMSIQPHANLTNIGLAAPIATIVGIILNVCFYIYLSKKMKKENA
;
A
#
# COMPACT_ATOMS: atom_id res chain seq x y z
N MET A 1 22.75 1.04 -18.03
CA MET A 1 21.59 0.14 -17.99
C MET A 1 21.04 -0.02 -19.38
N ASP A 2 20.73 -1.23 -19.73
CA ASP A 2 20.11 -1.56 -21.00
C ASP A 2 18.72 -0.89 -21.04
N HIS A 3 18.58 0.20 -21.80
CA HIS A 3 17.33 0.95 -21.96
C HIS A 3 16.17 0.05 -22.41
N SER A 4 16.48 -1.12 -22.98
CA SER A 4 15.51 -2.11 -23.41
C SER A 4 14.72 -2.76 -22.26
N LYS A 5 15.29 -2.81 -21.04
CA LYS A 5 14.66 -3.50 -19.89
C LYS A 5 13.60 -2.65 -19.17
N SER A 6 13.72 -1.33 -19.19
CA SER A 6 12.79 -0.38 -18.55
C SER A 6 11.75 0.20 -19.51
N ASP A 7 11.86 -0.12 -20.82
CA ASP A 7 10.90 0.30 -21.83
C ASP A 7 9.74 -0.71 -21.92
N PHE A 8 8.54 -0.28 -21.51
CA PHE A 8 7.32 -1.10 -21.55
C PHE A 8 6.60 -1.06 -22.90
N THR A 9 7.03 -0.21 -23.83
CA THR A 9 6.37 -0.03 -25.12
C THR A 9 6.68 -1.15 -26.12
N GLN A 10 7.72 -1.98 -25.86
CA GLN A 10 8.18 -3.03 -26.76
C GLN A 10 8.32 -4.38 -26.05
N GLY A 11 8.34 -5.47 -26.82
CA GLY A 11 8.59 -6.83 -26.33
C GLY A 11 7.36 -7.49 -25.67
N SER A 12 7.54 -8.67 -25.07
CA SER A 12 6.47 -9.44 -24.44
C SER A 12 5.89 -8.74 -23.22
N ILE A 13 4.58 -8.51 -23.20
CA ILE A 13 3.85 -7.88 -22.10
C ILE A 13 3.99 -8.73 -20.84
N LEU A 14 3.69 -10.03 -20.94
CA LEU A 14 3.78 -10.97 -19.82
C LEU A 14 5.14 -10.93 -19.13
N LYS A 15 6.22 -11.04 -19.92
CA LYS A 15 7.58 -11.04 -19.38
C LYS A 15 7.93 -9.72 -18.70
N LYS A 16 7.62 -8.58 -19.33
CA LYS A 16 7.96 -7.26 -18.79
C LYS A 16 7.15 -6.89 -17.57
N LEU A 17 5.84 -7.18 -17.59
CA LEU A 17 4.96 -6.93 -16.46
C LEU A 17 5.37 -7.79 -15.26
N SER A 18 5.62 -9.10 -15.45
CA SER A 18 6.06 -10.00 -14.38
C SER A 18 7.44 -9.59 -13.81
N LEU A 19 8.41 -9.28 -14.67
CA LEU A 19 9.74 -8.84 -14.23
C LEU A 19 9.72 -7.52 -13.45
N PHE A 20 8.73 -6.67 -13.70
CA PHE A 20 8.53 -5.43 -12.96
C PHE A 20 7.75 -5.66 -11.67
N MET A 21 6.71 -6.52 -11.71
CA MET A 21 5.84 -6.83 -10.58
C MET A 21 6.56 -7.59 -9.46
N ILE A 22 7.42 -8.59 -9.81
CA ILE A 22 8.10 -9.42 -8.80
C ILE A 22 8.95 -8.61 -7.81
N PRO A 23 9.81 -7.66 -8.23
CA PRO A 23 10.52 -6.81 -7.27
C PRO A 23 9.61 -5.87 -6.49
N VAL A 24 8.49 -5.39 -7.08
CA VAL A 24 7.49 -4.60 -6.32
C VAL A 24 6.87 -5.44 -5.23
N LEU A 25 6.46 -6.68 -5.53
CA LEU A 25 5.95 -7.62 -4.55
C LEU A 25 6.98 -7.93 -3.47
N GLY A 26 8.23 -8.19 -3.86
CA GLY A 26 9.33 -8.42 -2.92
C GLY A 26 9.53 -7.24 -1.96
N ALA A 27 9.45 -6.01 -2.45
CA ALA A 27 9.51 -4.82 -1.61
C ALA A 27 8.36 -4.74 -0.59
N LEU A 28 7.14 -5.05 -1.02
CA LEU A 28 5.95 -5.07 -0.13
C LEU A 28 6.07 -6.17 0.93
N ILE A 29 6.54 -7.36 0.56
CA ILE A 29 6.77 -8.48 1.50
C ILE A 29 7.83 -8.09 2.54
N LEU A 30 8.96 -7.51 2.12
CA LEU A 30 10.00 -7.07 3.05
C LEU A 30 9.49 -5.96 4.00
N GLN A 31 8.67 -5.02 3.50
CA GLN A 31 8.03 -4.00 4.36
C GLN A 31 7.11 -4.62 5.40
N ALA A 32 6.31 -5.60 5.02
CA ALA A 32 5.45 -6.32 5.96
C ALA A 32 6.26 -7.13 6.96
N ALA A 33 7.36 -7.74 6.51
CA ALA A 33 8.22 -8.57 7.34
C ALA A 33 8.96 -7.76 8.41
N TYR A 34 9.57 -6.61 8.06
CA TYR A 34 10.30 -5.86 9.08
C TYR A 34 9.37 -5.29 10.15
N GLY A 35 8.16 -4.85 9.81
CA GLY A 35 7.17 -4.44 10.82
C GLY A 35 6.74 -5.57 11.76
N ALA A 36 6.76 -6.83 11.29
CA ALA A 36 6.54 -7.99 12.15
C ALA A 36 7.75 -8.27 13.06
N VAL A 37 8.98 -8.03 12.58
CA VAL A 37 10.21 -8.21 13.36
C VAL A 37 10.28 -7.17 14.49
N ASP A 38 9.94 -5.91 14.26
CA ASP A 38 9.84 -4.89 15.32
C ASP A 38 8.99 -5.40 16.50
N LEU A 39 7.80 -5.94 16.20
CA LEU A 39 6.90 -6.48 17.23
C LEU A 39 7.48 -7.72 17.93
N LEU A 40 8.19 -8.59 17.19
CA LEU A 40 8.83 -9.77 17.78
C LEU A 40 9.98 -9.38 18.72
N VAL A 41 10.82 -8.43 18.34
CA VAL A 41 11.95 -8.00 19.17
C VAL A 41 11.46 -7.30 20.42
N VAL A 42 10.51 -6.36 20.30
CA VAL A 42 9.93 -5.67 21.47
C VAL A 42 9.14 -6.66 22.34
N GLY A 43 8.42 -7.62 21.74
CA GLY A 43 7.69 -8.65 22.49
C GLY A 43 8.59 -9.59 23.30
N ARG A 44 9.83 -9.81 22.84
CA ARG A 44 10.78 -10.71 23.51
C ARG A 44 11.70 -10.01 24.50
N PHE A 45 12.08 -8.79 24.23
CA PHE A 45 13.11 -8.06 25.00
C PHE A 45 12.59 -6.79 25.66
N GLY A 46 11.43 -6.28 25.26
CA GLY A 46 10.78 -5.12 25.85
C GLY A 46 9.74 -5.45 26.90
N THR A 47 8.98 -4.45 27.32
CA THR A 47 7.88 -4.60 28.27
C THR A 47 6.55 -4.89 27.55
N THR A 48 5.57 -5.44 28.28
CA THR A 48 4.20 -5.63 27.75
C THR A 48 3.57 -4.30 27.31
N ALA A 49 3.82 -3.23 28.07
CA ALA A 49 3.38 -1.87 27.73
C ALA A 49 4.08 -1.35 26.46
N GLY A 50 5.38 -1.64 26.29
CA GLY A 50 6.15 -1.31 25.11
C GLY A 50 5.66 -2.06 23.87
N LEU A 51 5.37 -3.35 23.97
CA LEU A 51 4.78 -4.13 22.89
C LEU A 51 3.42 -3.55 22.44
N SER A 52 2.56 -3.20 23.40
CA SER A 52 1.28 -2.54 23.13
C SER A 52 1.49 -1.18 22.46
N ALA A 53 2.49 -0.41 22.92
CA ALA A 53 2.82 0.89 22.35
C ALA A 53 3.32 0.81 20.91
N VAL A 54 4.21 -0.13 20.60
CA VAL A 54 4.68 -0.37 19.21
C VAL A 54 3.54 -0.86 18.33
N SER A 55 2.71 -1.78 18.83
CA SER A 55 1.54 -2.28 18.07
C SER A 55 0.58 -1.16 17.70
N THR A 56 0.24 -0.27 18.63
CA THR A 56 -0.68 0.86 18.40
C THR A 56 -0.02 1.97 17.60
N GLY A 57 1.21 2.33 17.92
CA GLY A 57 1.96 3.41 17.25
C GLY A 57 2.27 3.06 15.79
N SER A 58 2.61 1.80 15.51
CA SER A 58 2.85 1.34 14.12
C SER A 58 1.59 1.39 13.25
N GLN A 59 0.39 1.23 13.81
CA GLN A 59 -0.87 1.41 13.05
C GLN A 59 -1.03 2.86 12.57
N VAL A 60 -0.68 3.84 13.42
CA VAL A 60 -0.68 5.27 13.03
C VAL A 60 0.33 5.50 11.90
N LEU A 61 1.55 4.98 12.04
CA LEU A 61 2.59 5.12 11.02
C LEU A 61 2.20 4.44 9.71
N ASN A 62 1.59 3.26 9.76
CA ASN A 62 1.12 2.53 8.58
C ASN A 62 0.03 3.31 7.84
N LEU A 63 -0.96 3.88 8.54
CA LEU A 63 -1.99 4.73 7.94
C LEU A 63 -1.36 5.88 7.15
N ILE A 64 -0.43 6.61 7.78
CA ILE A 64 0.28 7.73 7.14
C ILE A 64 1.06 7.25 5.92
N THR A 65 1.79 6.14 6.05
CA THR A 65 2.59 5.56 4.97
C THR A 65 1.72 5.12 3.79
N PHE A 66 0.57 4.49 4.03
CA PHE A 66 -0.36 4.11 2.97
C PHE A 66 -0.92 5.33 2.23
N VAL A 67 -1.34 6.36 2.95
CA VAL A 67 -1.83 7.61 2.34
C VAL A 67 -0.75 8.27 1.50
N VAL A 68 0.48 8.38 2.01
CA VAL A 68 1.63 8.94 1.28
C VAL A 68 1.98 8.10 0.04
N THR A 69 1.91 6.77 0.14
CA THR A 69 2.17 5.86 -0.99
C THR A 69 1.14 6.04 -2.10
N GLN A 70 -0.14 6.17 -1.76
CA GLN A 70 -1.20 6.43 -2.74
C GLN A 70 -1.05 7.82 -3.36
N PHE A 71 -0.63 8.80 -2.57
CA PHE A 71 -0.32 10.13 -3.08
C PHE A 71 0.85 10.09 -4.09
N ALA A 72 1.88 9.30 -3.79
CA ALA A 72 3.04 9.09 -4.65
C ALA A 72 2.71 8.33 -5.94
N MET A 73 1.57 7.62 -6.01
CA MET A 73 1.10 6.97 -7.24
C MET A 73 0.96 7.98 -8.40
N GLY A 74 0.54 9.22 -8.10
CA GLY A 74 0.49 10.29 -9.11
C GLY A 74 1.85 10.57 -9.75
N ILE A 75 2.94 10.48 -8.99
CA ILE A 75 4.30 10.65 -9.49
C ILE A 75 4.70 9.47 -10.39
N ILE A 76 4.42 8.23 -9.96
CA ILE A 76 4.69 7.02 -10.75
C ILE A 76 4.04 7.12 -12.12
N VAL A 77 2.73 7.39 -12.13
CA VAL A 77 1.91 7.43 -13.34
C VAL A 77 2.37 8.55 -14.28
N LEU A 78 2.67 9.73 -13.74
CA LEU A 78 3.05 10.88 -14.56
C LEU A 78 4.47 10.75 -15.13
N ILE A 79 5.43 10.22 -14.36
CA ILE A 79 6.78 9.92 -14.89
C ILE A 79 6.69 8.88 -16.01
N ALA A 80 5.99 7.76 -15.78
CA ALA A 80 5.82 6.71 -16.77
C ALA A 80 5.17 7.25 -18.05
N ARG A 81 4.17 8.13 -17.92
CA ARG A 81 3.51 8.80 -19.04
C ARG A 81 4.46 9.67 -19.84
N TYR A 82 5.27 10.50 -19.16
CA TYR A 82 6.24 11.37 -19.83
C TYR A 82 7.34 10.59 -20.54
N ILE A 83 7.74 9.42 -20.04
CA ILE A 83 8.64 8.52 -20.75
C ILE A 83 8.00 8.05 -22.05
N GLY A 84 6.74 7.61 -22.01
CA GLY A 84 6.00 7.20 -23.20
C GLY A 84 5.84 8.34 -24.23
N GLU A 85 5.52 9.54 -23.75
CA GLU A 85 5.42 10.75 -24.57
C GLU A 85 6.78 11.32 -25.03
N LYS A 86 7.90 10.73 -24.62
CA LYS A 86 9.29 11.21 -24.86
C LYS A 86 9.56 12.63 -24.33
N LYS A 87 8.80 13.08 -23.32
CA LYS A 87 8.93 14.40 -22.68
C LYS A 87 9.93 14.38 -21.54
N MET A 88 11.17 14.03 -21.79
CA MET A 88 12.20 13.82 -20.75
C MET A 88 12.45 15.08 -19.91
N ASN A 89 12.43 16.28 -20.52
CA ASN A 89 12.65 17.54 -19.80
C ASN A 89 11.59 17.83 -18.73
N SER A 90 10.34 17.34 -18.93
CA SER A 90 9.26 17.51 -17.96
C SER A 90 9.44 16.63 -16.70
N ILE A 91 10.22 15.57 -16.79
CA ILE A 91 10.48 14.67 -15.66
C ILE A 91 11.31 15.39 -14.59
N GLY A 92 12.33 16.15 -14.95
CA GLY A 92 13.13 16.94 -14.01
C GLY A 92 12.27 17.94 -13.24
N ALA A 93 11.45 18.72 -13.98
CA ALA A 93 10.51 19.67 -13.37
C ALA A 93 9.48 18.99 -12.46
N LEU A 94 8.98 17.80 -12.85
CA LEU A 94 8.05 17.04 -12.02
C LEU A 94 8.73 16.59 -10.72
N ILE A 95 9.94 16.03 -10.78
CA ILE A 95 10.68 15.53 -9.60
C ILE A 95 11.00 16.70 -8.66
N GLY A 96 11.51 17.82 -9.18
CA GLY A 96 11.81 19.00 -8.38
C GLY A 96 10.55 19.54 -7.68
N GLY A 97 9.45 19.74 -8.41
CA GLY A 97 8.18 20.19 -7.84
C GLY A 97 7.56 19.19 -6.86
N ALA A 98 7.65 17.88 -7.14
CA ALA A 98 7.20 16.84 -6.23
C ALA A 98 7.99 16.86 -4.92
N THR A 99 9.31 17.06 -4.99
CA THR A 99 10.15 17.16 -3.79
C THR A 99 9.69 18.29 -2.87
N VAL A 100 9.36 19.46 -3.41
CA VAL A 100 8.83 20.60 -2.64
C VAL A 100 7.49 20.25 -2.00
N VAL A 101 6.56 19.69 -2.77
CA VAL A 101 5.23 19.31 -2.27
C VAL A 101 5.33 18.25 -1.16
N PHE A 102 6.13 17.19 -1.36
CA PHE A 102 6.31 16.15 -0.35
C PHE A 102 7.03 16.65 0.89
N ALA A 103 7.94 17.65 0.76
CA ALA A 103 8.53 18.34 1.90
C ALA A 103 7.47 19.13 2.70
N ILE A 104 6.55 19.82 2.03
CA ILE A 104 5.43 20.52 2.69
C ILE A 104 4.52 19.51 3.40
N ILE A 105 4.14 18.42 2.73
CA ILE A 105 3.34 17.35 3.34
C ILE A 105 4.06 16.77 4.57
N SER A 106 5.36 16.52 4.47
CA SER A 106 6.16 16.04 5.61
C SER A 106 6.15 17.02 6.78
N ALA A 107 6.27 18.33 6.50
CA ALA A 107 6.23 19.37 7.53
C ALA A 107 4.86 19.41 8.24
N ILE A 108 3.76 19.28 7.49
CA ILE A 108 2.41 19.22 8.07
C ILE A 108 2.26 17.98 8.95
N ILE A 109 2.65 16.79 8.44
CA ILE A 109 2.57 15.55 9.22
C ILE A 109 3.48 15.60 10.44
N PHE A 110 4.68 16.17 10.31
CA PHE A 110 5.60 16.40 11.44
C PHE A 110 4.92 17.18 12.55
N VAL A 111 4.35 18.35 12.23
CA VAL A 111 3.64 19.18 13.21
C VAL A 111 2.51 18.40 13.87
N VAL A 112 1.68 17.71 13.10
CA VAL A 112 0.56 16.89 13.62
C VAL A 112 1.06 15.79 14.54
N MET A 113 2.06 15.00 14.13
CA MET A 113 2.57 13.89 14.93
C MET A 113 3.29 14.33 16.20
N ILE A 114 3.99 15.47 16.19
CA ILE A 114 4.68 15.99 17.36
C ILE A 114 3.69 16.60 18.35
N THR A 115 2.77 17.45 17.88
CA THR A 115 1.85 18.19 18.75
C THR A 115 0.67 17.37 19.22
N LEU A 116 0.14 16.49 18.37
CA LEU A 116 -1.05 15.69 18.65
C LEU A 116 -0.74 14.22 19.00
N ALA A 117 0.50 13.86 19.31
CA ALA A 117 0.88 12.48 19.64
C ALA A 117 0.02 11.88 20.76
N SER A 118 -0.19 12.62 21.87
CA SER A 118 -1.02 12.12 22.98
C SER A 118 -2.51 12.04 22.62
N PRO A 119 -3.16 13.05 22.01
CA PRO A 119 -4.51 12.92 21.48
C PRO A 119 -4.68 11.75 20.49
N ILE A 120 -3.72 11.55 19.57
CA ILE A 120 -3.74 10.43 18.61
C ILE A 120 -3.69 9.10 19.37
N SER A 121 -2.78 8.95 20.35
CA SER A 121 -2.67 7.73 21.14
C SER A 121 -3.95 7.43 21.93
N THR A 122 -4.62 8.46 22.46
CA THR A 122 -5.91 8.33 23.14
C THR A 122 -7.02 7.94 22.15
N LEU A 123 -7.06 8.56 20.98
CA LEU A 123 -8.03 8.23 19.90
C LEU A 123 -7.85 6.77 19.44
N MET A 124 -6.63 6.27 19.40
CA MET A 124 -6.31 4.87 19.08
C MET A 124 -6.62 3.91 20.23
N GLN A 125 -7.19 4.42 21.35
CA GLN A 125 -7.53 3.64 22.54
C GLN A 125 -6.35 2.85 23.11
N ALA A 126 -5.16 3.45 23.10
CA ALA A 126 -4.00 2.84 23.74
C ALA A 126 -4.27 2.60 25.24
N PRO A 127 -3.92 1.41 25.80
CA PRO A 127 -4.04 1.15 27.22
C PRO A 127 -3.35 2.21 28.06
N LYS A 128 -3.90 2.51 29.27
CA LYS A 128 -3.37 3.61 30.13
C LYS A 128 -1.87 3.45 30.42
N GLU A 129 -1.43 2.21 30.63
CA GLU A 129 -0.03 1.86 30.91
C GLU A 129 0.89 2.09 29.70
N ALA A 130 0.35 1.95 28.47
CA ALA A 130 1.08 2.11 27.23
C ALA A 130 0.94 3.50 26.59
N LEU A 131 0.02 4.35 27.08
CA LEU A 131 -0.32 5.63 26.44
C LEU A 131 0.90 6.55 26.27
N GLY A 132 1.71 6.69 27.31
CA GLY A 132 2.93 7.50 27.27
C GLY A 132 3.98 6.97 26.30
N LEU A 133 4.17 5.64 26.28
CA LEU A 133 5.09 4.97 25.36
C LEU A 133 4.60 5.07 23.90
N THR A 134 3.29 4.92 23.67
CA THR A 134 2.67 5.10 22.34
C THR A 134 2.88 6.52 21.84
N ALA A 135 2.62 7.53 22.68
CA ALA A 135 2.85 8.93 22.31
C ALA A 135 4.33 9.20 22.01
N THR A 136 5.26 8.59 22.78
CA THR A 136 6.70 8.69 22.52
C THR A 136 7.08 8.04 21.18
N TYR A 137 6.56 6.84 20.88
CA TYR A 137 6.74 6.17 19.61
C TYR A 137 6.27 7.06 18.44
N VAL A 138 5.04 7.60 18.52
CA VAL A 138 4.47 8.49 17.51
C VAL A 138 5.31 9.75 17.33
N ARG A 139 5.82 10.37 18.41
CA ARG A 139 6.70 11.55 18.32
C ARG A 139 8.03 11.24 17.64
N ILE A 140 8.69 10.12 17.98
CA ILE A 140 9.97 9.74 17.38
C ILE A 140 9.77 9.46 15.87
N CYS A 141 8.74 8.69 15.50
CA CYS A 141 8.40 8.47 14.09
C CYS A 141 8.02 9.78 13.38
N GLY A 142 7.31 10.69 14.07
CA GLY A 142 6.99 12.02 13.58
C GLY A 142 8.24 12.87 13.33
N ALA A 143 9.22 12.84 14.22
CA ALA A 143 10.52 13.51 14.01
C ALA A 143 11.25 12.98 12.76
N GLY A 144 11.11 11.69 12.47
CA GLY A 144 11.69 11.02 11.31
C GLY A 144 10.84 11.03 10.06
N ILE A 145 9.65 11.64 10.05
CA ILE A 145 8.69 11.54 8.96
C ILE A 145 9.24 12.02 7.62
N PHE A 146 10.16 12.98 7.61
CA PHE A 146 10.82 13.46 6.41
C PHE A 146 11.55 12.34 5.68
N PHE A 147 12.20 11.42 6.38
CA PHE A 147 12.88 10.28 5.77
C PHE A 147 11.87 9.26 5.22
N ILE A 148 10.78 9.01 5.95
CA ILE A 148 9.72 8.07 5.54
C ILE A 148 9.05 8.56 4.25
N VAL A 149 8.71 9.85 4.19
CA VAL A 149 8.09 10.47 3.02
C VAL A 149 9.07 10.55 1.85
N ALA A 150 10.33 10.92 2.09
CA ALA A 150 11.38 10.95 1.07
C ALA A 150 11.64 9.56 0.47
N TYR A 151 11.65 8.51 1.31
CA TYR A 151 11.76 7.13 0.86
C TYR A 151 10.63 6.75 -0.11
N ASN A 152 9.37 7.09 0.23
CA ASN A 152 8.21 6.80 -0.62
C ASN A 152 8.27 7.58 -1.94
N LEU A 153 8.69 8.87 -1.91
CA LEU A 153 8.88 9.66 -3.12
C LEU A 153 9.97 9.07 -4.02
N LEU A 154 11.14 8.71 -3.47
CA LEU A 154 12.23 8.10 -4.23
C LEU A 154 11.81 6.76 -4.83
N SER A 155 11.13 5.92 -4.06
CA SER A 155 10.56 4.66 -4.56
C SER A 155 9.59 4.89 -5.71
N ALA A 156 8.74 5.93 -5.63
CA ALA A 156 7.82 6.30 -6.69
C ALA A 156 8.56 6.79 -7.95
N ILE A 157 9.60 7.60 -7.79
CA ILE A 157 10.44 8.07 -8.91
C ILE A 157 11.04 6.88 -9.65
N PHE A 158 11.70 5.95 -8.94
CA PHE A 158 12.30 4.79 -9.57
C PHE A 158 11.27 3.90 -10.28
N ARG A 159 10.12 3.63 -9.64
CA ARG A 159 9.03 2.85 -10.27
C ARG A 159 8.47 3.54 -11.50
N GLY A 160 8.28 4.86 -11.46
CA GLY A 160 7.86 5.65 -12.61
C GLY A 160 8.87 5.59 -13.76
N LEU A 161 10.17 5.52 -13.47
CA LEU A 161 11.25 5.32 -14.43
C LEU A 161 11.35 3.87 -14.96
N GLY A 162 10.44 2.98 -14.57
CA GLY A 162 10.44 1.57 -14.97
C GLY A 162 11.46 0.71 -14.22
N ASP A 163 11.96 1.18 -13.07
CA ASP A 163 12.90 0.45 -12.23
C ASP A 163 12.24 0.05 -10.90
N SER A 164 11.87 -1.22 -10.78
CA SER A 164 11.34 -1.81 -9.55
C SER A 164 12.41 -2.47 -8.68
N LYS A 165 13.61 -2.73 -9.21
CA LYS A 165 14.68 -3.39 -8.48
C LYS A 165 15.36 -2.49 -7.47
N SER A 166 15.58 -1.22 -7.83
CA SER A 166 16.19 -0.25 -6.92
C SER A 166 15.34 -0.04 -5.66
N PRO A 167 14.00 0.19 -5.72
CA PRO A 167 13.16 0.20 -4.54
C PRO A 167 13.24 -1.06 -3.68
N LEU A 168 13.31 -2.25 -4.27
CA LEU A 168 13.51 -3.49 -3.52
C LEU A 168 14.84 -3.48 -2.74
N LEU A 169 15.92 -2.98 -3.34
CA LEU A 169 17.21 -2.85 -2.66
C LEU A 169 17.15 -1.85 -1.50
N PHE A 170 16.44 -0.72 -1.65
CA PHE A 170 16.29 0.25 -0.55
C PHE A 170 15.58 -0.39 0.64
N VAL A 171 14.50 -1.13 0.39
CA VAL A 171 13.75 -1.84 1.43
C VAL A 171 14.62 -2.90 2.09
N ALA A 172 15.38 -3.68 1.31
CA ALA A 172 16.26 -4.70 1.85
C ALA A 172 17.31 -4.10 2.79
N VAL A 173 17.93 -2.98 2.40
CA VAL A 173 18.86 -2.25 3.26
C VAL A 173 18.17 -1.73 4.52
N ALA A 174 16.98 -1.10 4.37
CA ALA A 174 16.20 -0.64 5.51
C ALA A 174 15.86 -1.78 6.47
N CYS A 175 15.42 -2.94 5.94
CA CYS A 175 15.06 -4.11 6.74
C CYS A 175 16.24 -4.61 7.58
N VAL A 176 17.42 -4.78 6.98
CA VAL A 176 18.61 -5.23 7.69
C VAL A 176 19.02 -4.24 8.79
N ILE A 177 19.03 -2.94 8.48
CA ILE A 177 19.42 -1.90 9.44
C ILE A 177 18.39 -1.78 10.57
N ASN A 178 17.10 -1.89 10.25
CA ASN A 178 16.03 -1.88 11.26
C ASN A 178 16.18 -3.07 12.23
N ILE A 179 16.37 -4.29 11.73
CA ILE A 179 16.59 -5.48 12.57
C ILE A 179 17.81 -5.30 13.49
N ILE A 180 18.93 -4.82 12.93
CA ILE A 180 20.14 -4.54 13.74
C ILE A 180 19.84 -3.45 14.77
N GLY A 181 19.16 -2.38 14.35
CA GLY A 181 18.76 -1.28 15.23
C GLY A 181 17.88 -1.74 16.39
N ASP A 182 16.88 -2.57 16.14
CA ASP A 182 16.01 -3.15 17.16
C ASP A 182 16.80 -4.02 18.15
N LEU A 183 17.69 -4.88 17.66
CA LEU A 183 18.52 -5.71 18.53
C LEU A 183 19.45 -4.86 19.40
N VAL A 184 20.02 -3.77 18.88
CA VAL A 184 20.91 -2.89 19.64
C VAL A 184 20.10 -2.01 20.60
N LEU A 185 19.04 -1.35 20.12
CA LEU A 185 18.33 -0.33 20.91
C LEU A 185 17.29 -0.94 21.86
N VAL A 186 16.62 -2.01 21.46
CA VAL A 186 15.60 -2.65 22.31
C VAL A 186 16.22 -3.76 23.17
N ALA A 187 16.95 -4.71 22.57
CA ALA A 187 17.52 -5.82 23.34
C ALA A 187 18.80 -5.43 24.10
N GLY A 188 19.66 -4.59 23.50
CA GLY A 188 20.93 -4.18 24.12
C GLY A 188 20.80 -3.00 25.08
N LEU A 189 20.13 -1.93 24.66
CA LEU A 189 20.00 -0.70 25.45
C LEU A 189 18.69 -0.60 26.26
N HIS A 190 17.77 -1.55 26.10
CA HIS A 190 16.48 -1.64 26.80
C HIS A 190 15.61 -0.38 26.62
N LEU A 191 15.65 0.27 25.44
CA LEU A 191 14.89 1.48 25.15
C LEU A 191 13.41 1.21 24.78
N ASP A 192 12.97 -0.06 24.81
CA ASP A 192 11.59 -0.50 24.60
C ASP A 192 10.97 0.09 23.31
N ALA A 193 9.74 0.62 23.37
CA ALA A 193 9.05 1.22 22.20
C ALA A 193 9.83 2.39 21.58
N ALA A 194 10.54 3.19 22.38
CA ALA A 194 11.37 4.27 21.85
C ALA A 194 12.53 3.73 21.00
N GLY A 195 13.13 2.60 21.41
CA GLY A 195 14.19 1.92 20.65
C GLY A 195 13.71 1.47 19.29
N ALA A 196 12.55 0.82 19.21
CA ALA A 196 11.95 0.38 17.95
C ALA A 196 11.62 1.57 17.01
N ALA A 197 11.05 2.66 17.55
CA ALA A 197 10.78 3.87 16.77
C ALA A 197 12.06 4.48 16.19
N MET A 198 13.14 4.57 17.01
CA MET A 198 14.44 5.08 16.54
C MET A 198 15.07 4.18 15.50
N ALA A 199 15.02 2.85 15.67
CA ALA A 199 15.51 1.89 14.69
C ALA A 199 14.81 2.05 13.33
N THR A 200 13.48 2.18 13.34
CA THR A 200 12.68 2.42 12.13
C THR A 200 13.08 3.73 11.44
N VAL A 201 13.16 4.84 12.15
CA VAL A 201 13.55 6.14 11.58
C VAL A 201 14.97 6.10 11.02
N PHE A 202 15.91 5.51 11.74
CA PHE A 202 17.30 5.42 11.32
C PHE A 202 17.47 4.54 10.08
N ALA A 203 16.76 3.41 10.02
CA ALA A 203 16.72 2.53 8.84
C ALA A 203 16.19 3.27 7.61
N GLN A 204 15.13 4.05 7.76
CA GLN A 204 14.56 4.86 6.67
C GLN A 204 15.55 5.95 6.23
N ALA A 205 16.22 6.64 7.17
CA ALA A 205 17.21 7.66 6.84
C ALA A 205 18.36 7.09 5.99
N ILE A 206 18.93 5.94 6.40
CA ILE A 206 20.01 5.29 5.64
C ILE A 206 19.52 4.82 4.27
N SER A 207 18.30 4.29 4.21
CA SER A 207 17.68 3.87 2.96
C SER A 207 17.51 5.05 1.99
N VAL A 208 17.12 6.24 2.47
CA VAL A 208 17.05 7.47 1.67
C VAL A 208 18.42 7.88 1.15
N VAL A 209 19.45 7.87 1.99
CA VAL A 209 20.83 8.18 1.57
C VAL A 209 21.28 7.21 0.49
N PHE A 210 21.03 5.92 0.67
CA PHE A 210 21.36 4.89 -0.31
C PHE A 210 20.60 5.07 -1.63
N ALA A 211 19.30 5.40 -1.57
CA ALA A 211 18.47 5.67 -2.73
C ALA A 211 18.97 6.91 -3.51
N LEU A 212 19.34 7.98 -2.80
CA LEU A 212 19.92 9.18 -3.41
C LEU A 212 21.28 8.86 -4.08
N MET A 213 22.13 8.08 -3.42
CA MET A 213 23.41 7.65 -4.04
C MET A 213 23.18 6.88 -5.34
N LEU A 214 22.19 5.98 -5.37
CA LEU A 214 21.85 5.26 -6.60
C LEU A 214 21.27 6.19 -7.67
N LEU A 215 20.45 7.16 -7.29
CA LEU A 215 19.87 8.13 -8.22
C LEU A 215 20.95 9.00 -8.86
N PHE A 216 21.89 9.53 -8.08
CA PHE A 216 22.97 10.37 -8.59
C PHE A 216 24.03 9.60 -9.41
N LYS A 217 24.28 8.33 -9.08
CA LYS A 217 25.18 7.47 -9.88
C LYS A 217 24.57 7.07 -11.24
N ARG A 218 23.26 7.23 -11.38
CA ARG A 218 22.55 6.84 -12.61
C ARG A 218 22.72 7.92 -13.68
N LYS A 219 23.07 7.52 -14.89
CA LYS A 219 22.99 8.40 -16.06
C LYS A 219 21.51 8.60 -16.40
N LEU A 220 20.94 9.69 -15.91
CA LEU A 220 19.56 10.08 -16.20
C LEU A 220 19.48 10.70 -17.59
N SER A 221 18.43 10.38 -18.34
CA SER A 221 18.15 10.98 -19.67
C SER A 221 17.57 12.39 -19.57
N PHE A 222 17.48 12.94 -18.36
CA PHE A 222 16.97 14.29 -18.06
C PHE A 222 17.85 14.94 -17.00
N LYS A 223 17.78 16.26 -16.91
CA LYS A 223 18.50 17.04 -15.88
C LYS A 223 17.53 17.55 -14.86
N ILE A 224 17.94 17.55 -13.60
CA ILE A 224 17.23 18.23 -12.50
C ILE A 224 18.05 19.47 -12.18
N THR A 225 17.44 20.64 -12.31
CA THR A 225 18.08 21.93 -12.05
C THR A 225 17.53 22.55 -10.76
N LYS A 226 18.27 23.49 -10.16
CA LYS A 226 17.78 24.21 -8.96
C LYS A 226 16.46 24.94 -9.23
N HIS A 227 16.21 25.34 -10.48
CA HIS A 227 14.99 26.02 -10.90
C HIS A 227 13.74 25.12 -10.89
N ASP A 228 13.91 23.80 -10.90
CA ASP A 228 12.82 22.84 -10.88
C ASP A 228 12.21 22.66 -9.46
N PHE A 229 12.95 23.06 -8.42
CA PHE A 229 12.50 22.95 -7.02
C PHE A 229 11.52 24.10 -6.67
N LYS A 230 10.39 24.10 -7.36
CA LYS A 230 9.25 24.99 -7.11
C LYS A 230 7.94 24.30 -7.47
N ILE A 231 6.84 24.74 -6.88
CA ILE A 231 5.51 24.28 -7.27
C ILE A 231 5.25 24.67 -8.73
N ASN A 232 5.01 23.70 -9.58
CA ASN A 232 4.83 23.85 -11.01
C ASN A 232 3.61 23.06 -11.51
N SER A 233 3.21 23.26 -12.76
CA SER A 233 2.05 22.59 -13.36
C SER A 233 2.18 21.06 -13.39
N HIS A 234 3.40 20.52 -13.46
CA HIS A 234 3.64 19.08 -13.49
C HIS A 234 3.36 18.44 -12.11
N CYS A 235 3.86 19.02 -11.02
CA CYS A 235 3.58 18.53 -9.69
C CYS A 235 2.10 18.71 -9.32
N VAL A 236 1.45 19.83 -9.71
CA VAL A 236 0.00 19.99 -9.51
C VAL A 236 -0.80 18.92 -10.25
N ARG A 237 -0.37 18.55 -11.46
CA ARG A 237 -1.00 17.44 -12.20
C ARG A 237 -0.83 16.10 -11.48
N ALA A 238 0.37 15.81 -10.95
CA ALA A 238 0.60 14.61 -10.16
C ALA A 238 -0.25 14.59 -8.88
N LEU A 239 -0.42 15.74 -8.22
CA LEU A 239 -1.32 15.89 -7.08
C LEU A 239 -2.77 15.57 -7.42
N LYS A 240 -3.28 16.07 -8.55
CA LYS A 240 -4.64 15.78 -9.01
C LYS A 240 -4.87 14.30 -9.29
N ILE A 241 -3.81 13.56 -9.63
CA ILE A 241 -3.86 12.09 -9.81
C ILE A 241 -3.78 11.38 -8.46
N GLY A 242 -2.87 11.78 -7.57
CA GLY A 242 -2.62 11.11 -6.31
C GLY A 242 -3.63 11.41 -5.20
N LEU A 243 -4.16 12.64 -5.13
CA LEU A 243 -5.07 13.08 -4.08
C LEU A 243 -6.36 12.23 -3.98
N PRO A 244 -7.06 11.92 -5.09
CA PRO A 244 -8.23 11.03 -5.02
C PRO A 244 -7.90 9.67 -4.44
N LEU A 245 -6.75 9.08 -4.81
CA LEU A 245 -6.31 7.78 -4.32
C LEU A 245 -5.96 7.82 -2.83
N ALA A 246 -5.28 8.87 -2.39
CA ALA A 246 -4.95 9.07 -0.98
C ALA A 246 -6.21 9.25 -0.11
N LEU A 247 -7.20 9.99 -0.60
CA LEU A 247 -8.50 10.16 0.07
C LEU A 247 -9.25 8.82 0.14
N GLN A 248 -9.30 8.08 -0.96
CA GLN A 248 -9.89 6.74 -0.99
C GLN A 248 -9.24 5.82 0.06
N GLU A 249 -7.91 5.80 0.13
CA GLU A 249 -7.17 4.98 1.08
C GLU A 249 -7.52 5.34 2.52
N CYS A 250 -7.53 6.63 2.86
CA CYS A 250 -7.90 7.11 4.19
C CYS A 250 -9.31 6.62 4.60
N LEU A 251 -10.30 6.76 3.71
CA LEU A 251 -11.67 6.32 3.97
C LEU A 251 -11.80 4.79 4.03
N THR A 252 -10.99 4.07 3.27
CA THR A 252 -10.92 2.61 3.33
C THR A 252 -10.40 2.15 4.69
N GLN A 253 -9.35 2.77 5.23
CA GLN A 253 -8.84 2.45 6.56
C GLN A 253 -9.87 2.73 7.66
N ILE A 254 -10.62 3.82 7.57
CA ILE A 254 -11.73 4.12 8.49
C ILE A 254 -12.80 3.02 8.42
N SER A 255 -13.12 2.51 7.23
CA SER A 255 -14.09 1.43 7.08
C SER A 255 -13.63 0.11 7.73
N PHE A 256 -12.34 -0.19 7.72
CA PHE A 256 -11.79 -1.34 8.44
C PHE A 256 -11.94 -1.22 9.95
N LEU A 257 -11.76 -0.01 10.51
CA LEU A 257 -12.00 0.25 11.92
C LEU A 257 -13.47 0.04 12.29
N ALA A 258 -14.42 0.51 11.45
CA ALA A 258 -15.84 0.29 11.66
C ALA A 258 -16.19 -1.21 11.60
N LEU A 259 -15.64 -1.96 10.66
CA LEU A 259 -15.82 -3.41 10.57
C LEU A 259 -15.30 -4.12 11.82
N CYS A 260 -14.15 -3.71 12.34
CA CYS A 260 -13.60 -4.23 13.59
C CYS A 260 -14.58 -4.00 14.76
N ALA A 261 -15.17 -2.79 14.84
CA ALA A 261 -16.17 -2.47 15.86
C ALA A 261 -17.44 -3.33 15.76
N PHE A 262 -17.88 -3.69 14.55
CA PHE A 262 -19.04 -4.60 14.37
C PHE A 262 -18.72 -6.01 14.86
N ILE A 263 -17.53 -6.52 14.55
CA ILE A 263 -17.11 -7.87 14.94
C ILE A 263 -16.85 -7.96 16.45
N ASN A 264 -16.34 -6.91 17.08
CA ASN A 264 -16.11 -6.87 18.53
C ASN A 264 -17.40 -7.11 19.35
N ARG A 265 -18.57 -6.80 18.79
CA ARG A 265 -19.86 -7.09 19.43
C ARG A 265 -20.20 -8.57 19.49
N LEU A 266 -19.56 -9.40 18.67
CA LEU A 266 -19.76 -10.85 18.63
C LEU A 266 -18.97 -11.59 19.71
N GLY A 267 -18.17 -10.89 20.51
CA GLY A 267 -17.42 -11.44 21.62
C GLY A 267 -15.91 -11.55 21.38
N LEU A 268 -15.20 -11.93 22.44
CA LEU A 268 -13.72 -11.95 22.47
C LEU A 268 -13.11 -12.89 21.44
N GLU A 269 -13.64 -14.10 21.32
CA GLU A 269 -13.11 -15.11 20.38
C GLU A 269 -13.26 -14.68 18.93
N ALA A 270 -14.41 -14.08 18.57
CA ALA A 270 -14.67 -13.55 17.23
C ALA A 270 -13.74 -12.37 16.91
N SER A 271 -13.58 -11.44 17.87
CA SER A 271 -12.68 -10.29 17.73
C SER A 271 -11.21 -10.76 17.54
N SER A 272 -10.74 -11.67 18.37
CA SER A 272 -9.38 -12.22 18.30
C SER A 272 -9.16 -13.00 17.00
N GLY A 273 -10.13 -13.84 16.59
CA GLY A 273 -10.10 -14.59 15.34
C GLY A 273 -10.04 -13.68 14.12
N TYR A 274 -10.85 -12.63 14.10
CA TYR A 274 -10.79 -11.60 13.04
C TYR A 274 -9.44 -10.89 13.00
N GLY A 275 -8.88 -10.54 14.15
CA GLY A 275 -7.54 -9.91 14.23
C GLY A 275 -6.45 -10.78 13.61
N VAL A 276 -6.48 -12.11 13.84
CA VAL A 276 -5.58 -13.07 13.19
C VAL A 276 -5.87 -13.16 11.68
N ALA A 277 -7.14 -13.27 11.30
CA ALA A 277 -7.53 -13.34 9.89
C ALA A 277 -7.07 -12.10 9.11
N CYS A 278 -7.16 -10.89 9.70
CA CYS A 278 -6.68 -9.65 9.07
C CYS A 278 -5.19 -9.68 8.74
N LYS A 279 -4.35 -10.30 9.57
CA LYS A 279 -2.92 -10.45 9.25
C LYS A 279 -2.71 -11.30 8.00
N ILE A 280 -3.44 -12.40 7.88
CA ILE A 280 -3.38 -13.29 6.71
C ILE A 280 -3.91 -12.57 5.46
N VAL A 281 -5.04 -11.86 5.58
CA VAL A 281 -5.63 -11.04 4.51
C VAL A 281 -4.65 -9.99 4.02
N ASN A 282 -3.96 -9.27 4.91
CA ASN A 282 -2.97 -8.27 4.54
C ASN A 282 -1.83 -8.87 3.70
N PHE A 283 -1.33 -10.06 4.07
CA PHE A 283 -0.33 -10.76 3.25
C PHE A 283 -0.89 -11.18 1.89
N ALA A 284 -2.11 -11.72 1.84
CA ALA A 284 -2.75 -12.12 0.59
C ALA A 284 -2.95 -10.93 -0.36
N MET A 285 -3.22 -9.73 0.17
CA MET A 285 -3.44 -8.51 -0.62
C MET A 285 -2.15 -7.88 -1.17
N LEU A 286 -0.96 -8.32 -0.78
CA LEU A 286 0.30 -7.82 -1.34
C LEU A 286 0.44 -8.12 -2.84
N VAL A 287 -0.05 -9.28 -3.29
CA VAL A 287 0.01 -9.69 -4.70
C VAL A 287 -0.86 -8.78 -5.58
N PRO A 288 -2.17 -8.61 -5.33
CA PRO A 288 -3.00 -7.68 -6.08
C PRO A 288 -2.47 -6.24 -6.04
N SER A 289 -1.97 -5.79 -4.88
CA SER A 289 -1.39 -4.44 -4.73
C SER A 289 -0.15 -4.22 -5.60
N SER A 290 0.74 -5.21 -5.68
CA SER A 290 1.91 -5.16 -6.55
C SER A 290 1.53 -5.15 -8.03
N LEU A 291 0.50 -5.92 -8.40
CA LEU A 291 -0.04 -5.97 -9.76
C LEU A 291 -0.65 -4.62 -10.14
N MET A 292 -1.48 -4.01 -9.28
CA MET A 292 -2.08 -2.70 -9.51
C MET A 292 -1.02 -1.62 -9.74
N GLN A 293 -0.01 -1.54 -8.88
CA GLN A 293 1.06 -0.54 -9.00
C GLN A 293 1.88 -0.73 -10.28
N SER A 294 2.18 -1.99 -10.63
CA SER A 294 2.93 -2.32 -11.83
C SER A 294 2.13 -2.03 -13.10
N MET A 295 0.83 -2.35 -13.08
CA MET A 295 -0.10 -2.09 -14.16
C MET A 295 -0.23 -0.59 -14.41
N ALA A 296 -0.35 0.23 -13.36
CA ALA A 296 -0.48 1.68 -13.49
C ALA A 296 0.72 2.29 -14.23
N SER A 297 1.96 1.89 -13.87
CA SER A 297 3.18 2.33 -14.54
C SER A 297 3.26 1.83 -15.99
N PHE A 298 2.98 0.54 -16.22
CA PHE A 298 3.01 -0.08 -17.54
C PHE A 298 2.02 0.57 -18.51
N VAL A 299 0.78 0.73 -18.08
CA VAL A 299 -0.30 1.34 -18.86
C VAL A 299 0.00 2.81 -19.14
N ALA A 300 0.42 3.59 -18.13
CA ALA A 300 0.73 5.00 -18.31
C ALA A 300 1.81 5.23 -19.39
N GLN A 301 2.86 4.39 -19.43
CA GLN A 301 3.91 4.50 -20.44
C GLN A 301 3.40 4.17 -21.84
N ASN A 302 2.58 3.11 -21.99
CA ASN A 302 2.04 2.72 -23.29
C ASN A 302 1.01 3.73 -23.82
N VAL A 303 0.12 4.23 -22.96
CA VAL A 303 -0.83 5.30 -23.31
C VAL A 303 -0.09 6.58 -23.67
N GLY A 304 1.04 6.89 -22.97
CA GLY A 304 1.92 8.00 -23.33
C GLY A 304 2.56 7.84 -24.72
N ALA A 305 2.88 6.62 -25.10
CA ALA A 305 3.41 6.29 -26.42
C ALA A 305 2.32 6.19 -27.51
N GLY A 306 1.04 6.34 -27.19
CA GLY A 306 -0.08 6.21 -28.14
C GLY A 306 -0.50 4.76 -28.41
N ASP A 307 0.08 3.76 -27.72
CA ASP A 307 -0.25 2.34 -27.92
C ASP A 307 -1.34 1.87 -26.94
N GLU A 308 -2.57 2.31 -27.19
CA GLU A 308 -3.74 1.94 -26.41
C GLU A 308 -4.06 0.44 -26.51
N LYS A 309 -3.76 -0.20 -27.66
CA LYS A 309 -3.98 -1.65 -27.83
C LYS A 309 -3.11 -2.43 -26.86
N ARG A 310 -1.85 -2.05 -26.73
CA ARG A 310 -0.91 -2.68 -25.82
C ARG A 310 -1.27 -2.44 -24.35
N ALA A 311 -1.77 -1.24 -24.01
CA ALA A 311 -2.28 -0.92 -22.67
C ALA A 311 -3.46 -1.84 -22.28
N LYS A 312 -4.41 -2.07 -23.21
CA LYS A 312 -5.54 -3.01 -23.02
C LYS A 312 -5.08 -4.46 -22.86
N HIS A 313 -4.18 -4.91 -23.74
CA HIS A 313 -3.62 -6.25 -23.63
C HIS A 313 -2.88 -6.46 -22.30
N ALA A 314 -2.19 -5.43 -21.79
CA ALA A 314 -1.54 -5.50 -20.49
C ALA A 314 -2.56 -5.71 -19.36
N MET A 315 -3.71 -5.03 -19.39
CA MET A 315 -4.78 -5.21 -18.40
C MET A 315 -5.26 -6.67 -18.36
N PHE A 316 -5.57 -7.26 -19.52
CA PHE A 316 -6.02 -8.66 -19.59
C PHE A 316 -4.92 -9.65 -19.20
N THR A 317 -3.67 -9.38 -19.58
CA THR A 317 -2.51 -10.19 -19.15
C THR A 317 -2.35 -10.14 -17.65
N GLY A 318 -2.49 -8.95 -17.04
CA GLY A 318 -2.45 -8.77 -15.59
C GLY A 318 -3.58 -9.51 -14.87
N MET A 319 -4.80 -9.46 -15.41
CA MET A 319 -5.92 -10.26 -14.90
C MET A 319 -5.58 -11.76 -14.92
N GLY A 320 -5.01 -12.27 -16.02
CA GLY A 320 -4.60 -13.67 -16.13
C GLY A 320 -3.56 -14.06 -15.08
N ILE A 321 -2.50 -13.27 -14.92
CA ILE A 321 -1.47 -13.50 -13.89
C ILE A 321 -2.11 -13.50 -12.50
N GLY A 322 -2.89 -12.48 -12.20
CA GLY A 322 -3.53 -12.30 -10.92
C GLY A 322 -4.53 -13.42 -10.60
N LEU A 323 -5.32 -13.88 -11.59
CA LEU A 323 -6.26 -14.98 -11.43
C LEU A 323 -5.55 -16.30 -11.10
N ILE A 324 -4.45 -16.63 -11.78
CA ILE A 324 -3.68 -17.85 -11.49
C ILE A 324 -3.20 -17.82 -10.02
N ILE A 325 -2.61 -16.72 -9.58
CA ILE A 325 -2.13 -16.57 -8.21
C ILE A 325 -3.31 -16.54 -7.24
N GLY A 326 -4.38 -15.80 -7.57
CA GLY A 326 -5.59 -15.70 -6.76
C GLY A 326 -6.26 -17.04 -6.50
N VAL A 327 -6.32 -17.92 -7.51
CA VAL A 327 -6.85 -19.29 -7.36
C VAL A 327 -5.97 -20.12 -6.43
N VAL A 328 -4.64 -20.03 -6.53
CA VAL A 328 -3.73 -20.73 -5.61
C VAL A 328 -3.95 -20.25 -4.17
N VAL A 329 -4.03 -18.95 -3.96
CA VAL A 329 -4.28 -18.37 -2.62
C VAL A 329 -5.69 -18.74 -2.13
N PHE A 330 -6.70 -18.73 -3.00
CA PHE A 330 -8.06 -19.18 -2.70
C PHE A 330 -8.07 -20.60 -2.14
N ILE A 331 -7.42 -21.54 -2.83
CA ILE A 331 -7.32 -22.94 -2.41
C ILE A 331 -6.64 -23.04 -1.03
N LEU A 332 -5.53 -22.32 -0.85
CA LEU A 332 -4.81 -22.32 0.44
C LEU A 332 -5.68 -21.75 1.57
N VAL A 333 -6.35 -20.63 1.36
CA VAL A 333 -7.20 -19.97 2.36
C VAL A 333 -8.44 -20.82 2.67
N LEU A 334 -9.08 -21.39 1.65
CA LEU A 334 -10.31 -22.17 1.81
C LEU A 334 -10.09 -23.52 2.50
N PHE A 335 -9.01 -24.23 2.14
CA PHE A 335 -8.77 -25.62 2.60
C PHE A 335 -7.74 -25.73 3.72
N LYS A 336 -6.90 -24.70 3.92
CA LYS A 336 -5.82 -24.68 4.92
C LYS A 336 -5.83 -23.41 5.77
N GLY A 337 -6.94 -22.69 5.82
CA GLY A 337 -7.06 -21.46 6.60
C GLY A 337 -6.93 -21.68 8.10
N ASP A 338 -7.30 -22.86 8.60
CA ASP A 338 -7.06 -23.31 9.97
C ASP A 338 -5.56 -23.41 10.30
N LEU A 339 -4.79 -24.00 9.39
CA LEU A 339 -3.33 -24.05 9.50
C LEU A 339 -2.70 -22.65 9.44
N LEU A 340 -3.19 -21.78 8.55
CA LEU A 340 -2.71 -20.40 8.44
C LEU A 340 -2.99 -19.60 9.73
N THR A 341 -4.16 -19.77 10.33
CA THR A 341 -4.52 -19.11 11.60
C THR A 341 -3.73 -19.68 12.78
N SER A 342 -3.44 -20.98 12.78
CA SER A 342 -2.65 -21.64 13.83
C SER A 342 -1.19 -21.16 13.92
N ILE A 343 -0.66 -20.53 12.85
CA ILE A 343 0.67 -19.89 12.88
C ILE A 343 0.71 -18.74 13.91
N PHE A 344 -0.44 -18.06 14.14
CA PHE A 344 -0.51 -16.85 14.97
C PHE A 344 -1.05 -17.12 16.37
N THR A 345 -1.73 -18.24 16.62
CA THR A 345 -2.32 -18.56 17.90
C THR A 345 -2.47 -20.07 18.07
N THR A 346 -2.40 -20.54 19.32
CA THR A 346 -2.64 -21.95 19.70
C THR A 346 -4.06 -22.18 20.24
N GLU A 347 -4.82 -21.10 20.44
CA GLU A 347 -6.17 -21.16 21.02
C GLU A 347 -7.19 -21.62 19.97
N LYS A 348 -7.75 -22.81 20.16
CA LYS A 348 -8.64 -23.48 19.20
C LYS A 348 -9.87 -22.64 18.83
N ALA A 349 -10.48 -21.95 19.79
CA ALA A 349 -11.64 -21.10 19.55
C ALA A 349 -11.29 -19.95 18.61
N VAL A 350 -10.15 -19.28 18.83
CA VAL A 350 -9.64 -18.19 17.99
C VAL A 350 -9.29 -18.68 16.58
N ILE A 351 -8.66 -19.88 16.48
CA ILE A 351 -8.35 -20.52 15.18
C ILE A 351 -9.63 -20.73 14.37
N LEU A 352 -10.67 -21.31 15.01
CA LEU A 352 -11.95 -21.58 14.35
C LEU A 352 -12.64 -20.31 13.87
N GLN A 353 -12.66 -19.25 14.67
CA GLN A 353 -13.25 -17.96 14.29
C GLN A 353 -12.47 -17.28 13.18
N GLY A 354 -11.14 -17.26 13.25
CA GLY A 354 -10.28 -16.73 12.18
C GLY A 354 -10.47 -17.48 10.87
N TYR A 355 -10.52 -18.82 10.93
CA TYR A 355 -10.79 -19.64 9.76
C TYR A 355 -12.20 -19.44 9.20
N ALA A 356 -13.21 -19.26 10.06
CA ALA A 356 -14.57 -18.94 9.63
C ALA A 356 -14.60 -17.64 8.80
N TYR A 357 -13.90 -16.57 9.25
CA TYR A 357 -13.79 -15.34 8.47
C TYR A 357 -13.07 -15.57 7.13
N LEU A 358 -11.95 -16.31 7.14
CA LEU A 358 -11.17 -16.60 5.95
C LEU A 358 -11.95 -17.41 4.91
N LYS A 359 -12.83 -18.31 5.30
CA LYS A 359 -13.73 -19.04 4.38
C LYS A 359 -14.65 -18.10 3.62
N GLY A 360 -15.28 -17.13 4.32
CA GLY A 360 -16.11 -16.12 3.67
C GLY A 360 -15.31 -15.20 2.76
N PHE A 361 -14.10 -14.83 3.21
CA PHE A 361 -13.19 -13.96 2.47
C PHE A 361 -12.52 -14.65 1.27
N ALA A 362 -12.40 -15.98 1.25
CA ALA A 362 -11.57 -16.71 0.28
C ALA A 362 -11.81 -16.27 -1.18
N LEU A 363 -13.07 -16.11 -1.60
CA LEU A 363 -13.41 -15.69 -2.96
C LEU A 363 -12.81 -14.31 -3.33
N GLU A 364 -12.59 -13.44 -2.33
CA GLU A 364 -11.96 -12.12 -2.54
C GLU A 364 -10.60 -12.24 -3.22
N THR A 365 -9.82 -13.28 -2.89
CA THR A 365 -8.47 -13.46 -3.47
C THR A 365 -8.49 -13.66 -4.99
N ILE A 366 -9.59 -14.18 -5.55
CA ILE A 366 -9.78 -14.33 -6.99
C ILE A 366 -10.30 -13.04 -7.61
N VAL A 367 -11.41 -12.48 -7.06
CA VAL A 367 -12.08 -11.33 -7.67
C VAL A 367 -11.24 -10.06 -7.58
N THR A 368 -10.43 -9.91 -6.54
CA THR A 368 -9.51 -8.77 -6.37
C THR A 368 -8.46 -8.70 -7.48
N ALA A 369 -8.04 -9.83 -8.06
CA ALA A 369 -7.11 -9.85 -9.18
C ALA A 369 -7.68 -9.12 -10.42
N ILE A 370 -8.97 -9.29 -10.69
CA ILE A 370 -9.68 -8.60 -11.77
C ILE A 370 -9.79 -7.12 -11.42
N LEU A 371 -10.31 -6.80 -10.24
CA LEU A 371 -10.52 -5.43 -9.79
C LEU A 371 -9.23 -4.61 -9.86
N PHE A 372 -8.14 -5.10 -9.26
CA PHE A 372 -6.89 -4.35 -9.15
C PHE A 372 -6.17 -4.21 -10.50
N SER A 373 -6.34 -5.15 -11.42
CA SER A 373 -5.87 -4.99 -12.80
C SER A 373 -6.61 -3.85 -13.51
N MET A 374 -7.94 -3.74 -13.34
CA MET A 374 -8.74 -2.63 -13.89
C MET A 374 -8.39 -1.30 -13.22
N VAL A 375 -8.25 -1.29 -11.90
CA VAL A 375 -7.84 -0.09 -11.15
C VAL A 375 -6.46 0.39 -11.62
N GLY A 376 -5.49 -0.50 -11.79
CA GLY A 376 -4.18 -0.17 -12.35
C GLY A 376 -4.27 0.40 -13.76
N TYR A 377 -5.13 -0.16 -14.61
CA TYR A 377 -5.40 0.36 -15.95
C TYR A 377 -5.99 1.78 -15.91
N PHE A 378 -7.00 2.02 -15.07
CA PHE A 378 -7.60 3.35 -14.93
C PHE A 378 -6.63 4.38 -14.33
N ASN A 379 -5.81 3.98 -13.36
CA ASN A 379 -4.75 4.84 -12.81
C ASN A 379 -3.77 5.28 -13.91
N GLY A 380 -3.36 4.36 -14.79
CA GLY A 380 -2.51 4.66 -15.93
C GLY A 380 -3.15 5.60 -16.96
N HIS A 381 -4.48 5.64 -17.03
CA HIS A 381 -5.28 6.56 -17.87
C HIS A 381 -5.66 7.87 -17.16
N TYR A 382 -5.10 8.18 -15.98
CA TYR A 382 -5.47 9.35 -15.16
C TYR A 382 -6.93 9.38 -14.69
N GLN A 383 -7.62 8.22 -14.69
CA GLN A 383 -9.01 8.10 -14.23
C GLN A 383 -9.10 7.86 -12.71
N THR A 384 -8.22 8.48 -11.93
CA THR A 384 -8.11 8.25 -10.48
C THR A 384 -9.31 8.76 -9.70
N VAL A 385 -10.01 9.78 -10.19
CA VAL A 385 -11.28 10.23 -9.61
C VAL A 385 -12.34 9.13 -9.74
N TRP A 386 -12.40 8.45 -10.89
CA TRP A 386 -13.29 7.30 -11.05
C TRP A 386 -12.92 6.16 -10.09
N VAL A 387 -11.63 5.85 -9.99
CA VAL A 387 -11.15 4.82 -9.06
C VAL A 387 -11.56 5.15 -7.63
N MET A 388 -11.41 6.41 -7.20
CA MET A 388 -11.89 6.86 -5.90
C MET A 388 -13.40 6.67 -5.74
N VAL A 389 -14.21 7.15 -6.68
CA VAL A 389 -15.67 7.04 -6.61
C VAL A 389 -16.12 5.58 -6.55
N GLN A 390 -15.57 4.72 -7.41
CA GLN A 390 -15.85 3.29 -7.41
C GLN A 390 -15.44 2.64 -6.08
N GLY A 391 -14.25 2.94 -5.57
CA GLY A 391 -13.77 2.41 -4.30
C GLY A 391 -14.63 2.86 -3.10
N LEU A 392 -15.11 4.10 -3.09
CA LEU A 392 -16.01 4.60 -2.05
C LEU A 392 -17.39 3.93 -2.12
N ILE A 393 -17.96 3.75 -3.31
CA ILE A 393 -19.21 3.00 -3.49
C ILE A 393 -19.02 1.56 -2.97
N GLN A 394 -17.98 0.88 -3.42
CA GLN A 394 -17.67 -0.49 -3.00
C GLN A 394 -17.54 -0.61 -1.48
N THR A 395 -16.80 0.30 -0.86
CA THR A 395 -16.44 0.20 0.55
C THR A 395 -17.53 0.73 1.47
N LEU A 396 -18.04 1.96 1.23
CA LEU A 396 -18.97 2.63 2.13
C LEU A 396 -20.42 2.28 1.86
N LEU A 397 -20.80 2.03 0.61
CA LEU A 397 -22.20 1.77 0.26
C LEU A 397 -22.53 0.27 0.12
N VAL A 398 -21.53 -0.59 -0.06
CA VAL A 398 -21.77 -2.04 -0.20
C VAL A 398 -21.14 -2.81 0.95
N ARG A 399 -19.80 -2.80 1.09
CA ARG A 399 -19.09 -3.62 2.06
C ARG A 399 -19.49 -3.30 3.50
N LEU A 400 -19.49 -2.04 3.88
CA LEU A 400 -19.74 -1.62 5.25
C LEU A 400 -21.19 -1.88 5.69
N PRO A 401 -22.24 -1.48 4.92
CA PRO A 401 -23.63 -1.79 5.27
C PRO A 401 -23.90 -3.30 5.27
N LEU A 402 -23.35 -4.05 4.33
CA LEU A 402 -23.54 -5.49 4.27
C LEU A 402 -22.89 -6.20 5.47
N SER A 403 -21.67 -5.81 5.84
CA SER A 403 -20.99 -6.32 7.03
C SER A 403 -21.77 -6.00 8.30
N TYR A 404 -22.30 -4.77 8.41
CA TYR A 404 -23.15 -4.39 9.54
C TYR A 404 -24.42 -5.24 9.59
N TYR A 405 -25.15 -5.36 8.47
CA TYR A 405 -26.36 -6.18 8.38
C TYR A 405 -26.08 -7.63 8.78
N MET A 406 -25.00 -8.23 8.29
CA MET A 406 -24.62 -9.59 8.65
C MET A 406 -24.21 -9.73 10.13
N SER A 407 -23.68 -8.68 10.75
CA SER A 407 -23.25 -8.70 12.16
C SER A 407 -24.39 -8.62 13.17
N ILE A 408 -25.57 -8.12 12.78
CA ILE A 408 -26.74 -7.96 13.65
C ILE A 408 -27.76 -9.11 13.53
N GLN A 409 -27.50 -10.12 12.68
CA GLN A 409 -28.39 -11.28 12.53
C GLN A 409 -28.37 -12.17 13.77
N PRO A 410 -29.47 -12.87 14.10
CA PRO A 410 -29.56 -13.74 15.29
C PRO A 410 -28.49 -14.85 15.36
N HIS A 411 -27.97 -15.28 14.21
CA HIS A 411 -26.91 -16.29 14.07
C HIS A 411 -25.72 -15.68 13.32
N ALA A 412 -25.33 -14.46 13.68
CA ALA A 412 -24.18 -13.80 13.09
C ALA A 412 -22.92 -14.64 13.27
N ASN A 413 -22.20 -14.85 12.16
CA ASN A 413 -20.95 -15.59 12.15
C ASN A 413 -19.94 -14.92 11.24
N LEU A 414 -18.65 -15.17 11.48
CA LEU A 414 -17.57 -14.53 10.75
C LEU A 414 -17.52 -14.95 9.27
N THR A 415 -18.03 -16.13 8.91
CA THR A 415 -18.07 -16.56 7.50
C THR A 415 -18.98 -15.64 6.69
N ASN A 416 -20.18 -15.35 7.19
CA ASN A 416 -21.11 -14.46 6.51
C ASN A 416 -20.54 -13.04 6.41
N ILE A 417 -19.98 -12.52 7.51
CA ILE A 417 -19.34 -11.19 7.51
C ILE A 417 -18.17 -11.13 6.52
N GLY A 418 -17.39 -12.21 6.41
CA GLY A 418 -16.30 -12.33 5.44
C GLY A 418 -16.76 -12.28 3.98
N LEU A 419 -17.99 -12.74 3.67
CA LEU A 419 -18.57 -12.66 2.33
C LEU A 419 -18.88 -11.22 1.86
N ALA A 420 -18.98 -10.28 2.79
CA ALA A 420 -19.22 -8.88 2.42
C ALA A 420 -18.10 -8.29 1.54
N ALA A 421 -16.84 -8.76 1.70
CA ALA A 421 -15.72 -8.31 0.89
C ALA A 421 -15.86 -8.73 -0.58
N PRO A 422 -15.94 -10.03 -0.94
CA PRO A 422 -16.06 -10.45 -2.34
C PRO A 422 -17.34 -9.95 -3.01
N ILE A 423 -18.46 -9.83 -2.29
CA ILE A 423 -19.70 -9.25 -2.85
C ILE A 423 -19.46 -7.79 -3.24
N ALA A 424 -18.85 -7.01 -2.36
CA ALA A 424 -18.53 -5.61 -2.64
C ALA A 424 -17.54 -5.48 -3.82
N THR A 425 -16.55 -6.35 -3.90
CA THR A 425 -15.58 -6.37 -4.98
C THR A 425 -16.22 -6.75 -6.32
N ILE A 426 -17.18 -7.67 -6.35
CA ILE A 426 -17.95 -7.99 -7.56
C ILE A 426 -18.75 -6.76 -8.03
N VAL A 427 -19.38 -6.02 -7.13
CA VAL A 427 -20.05 -4.76 -7.47
C VAL A 427 -19.04 -3.76 -8.04
N GLY A 428 -17.86 -3.62 -7.42
CA GLY A 428 -16.77 -2.80 -7.92
C GLY A 428 -16.31 -3.19 -9.34
N ILE A 429 -16.23 -4.48 -9.63
CA ILE A 429 -15.90 -5.00 -10.98
C ILE A 429 -16.98 -4.61 -11.98
N ILE A 430 -18.26 -4.78 -11.63
CA ILE A 430 -19.38 -4.41 -12.52
C ILE A 430 -19.32 -2.91 -12.86
N LEU A 431 -19.12 -2.06 -11.86
CA LEU A 431 -18.96 -0.61 -12.07
C LEU A 431 -17.76 -0.31 -12.99
N ASN A 432 -16.65 -0.97 -12.77
CA ASN A 432 -15.46 -0.80 -13.59
C ASN A 432 -15.62 -1.29 -15.02
N VAL A 433 -16.35 -2.39 -15.24
CA VAL A 433 -16.69 -2.88 -16.60
C VAL A 433 -17.57 -1.87 -17.33
N CYS A 434 -18.61 -1.34 -16.67
CA CYS A 434 -19.46 -0.29 -17.23
C CYS A 434 -18.63 0.96 -17.63
N PHE A 435 -17.75 1.40 -16.76
CA PHE A 435 -16.88 2.54 -17.03
C PHE A 435 -15.86 2.26 -18.13
N TYR A 436 -15.30 1.05 -18.19
CA TYR A 436 -14.40 0.64 -19.27
C TYR A 436 -15.08 0.71 -20.65
N ILE A 437 -16.33 0.24 -20.73
CA ILE A 437 -17.12 0.32 -21.97
C ILE A 437 -17.36 1.79 -22.36
N TYR A 438 -17.73 2.63 -21.39
CA TYR A 438 -17.90 4.08 -21.60
C TYR A 438 -16.62 4.73 -22.09
N LEU A 439 -15.51 4.53 -21.40
CA LEU A 439 -14.20 5.09 -21.73
C LEU A 439 -13.73 4.64 -23.12
N SER A 440 -13.90 3.36 -23.45
CA SER A 440 -13.52 2.81 -24.75
C SER A 440 -14.34 3.40 -25.91
N LYS A 441 -15.64 3.68 -25.70
CA LYS A 441 -16.48 4.36 -26.70
C LYS A 441 -16.08 5.83 -26.89
N LYS A 442 -15.75 6.52 -25.78
CA LYS A 442 -15.31 7.92 -25.81
C LYS A 442 -13.99 8.05 -26.59
N MET A 443 -12.99 7.22 -26.28
CA MET A 443 -11.69 7.25 -26.98
C MET A 443 -11.81 6.92 -28.48
N LYS A 444 -12.75 6.05 -28.88
CA LYS A 444 -13.00 5.79 -30.31
C LYS A 444 -13.56 7.00 -31.04
N LYS A 445 -14.42 7.80 -30.38
CA LYS A 445 -14.98 9.04 -30.96
C LYS A 445 -13.96 10.15 -31.07
N GLU A 446 -12.99 10.22 -30.15
CA GLU A 446 -11.93 11.25 -30.18
C GLU A 446 -10.85 10.94 -31.24
N ASN A 447 -10.73 9.69 -31.68
CA ASN A 447 -9.77 9.22 -32.68
C ASN A 447 -10.40 9.05 -34.10
N ALA A 448 -11.71 9.22 -34.24
CA ALA A 448 -12.46 9.22 -35.51
C ALA A 448 -12.70 10.66 -35.99
#